data_c4403c3f672b1ddb77c5214bb13825f1
#
_entry.id   c4403c3f672b1ddb77c5214bb13825f1
#
_cell.length_a   1.000
_cell.length_b   1.000
_cell.length_c   1.000
_cell.angle_alpha   90.00
_cell.angle_beta   90.00
_cell.angle_gamma   90.00
#
_symmetry.space_group_name_H-M   'P 1'
#
loop_
_entity.id
_entity.type
_entity.pdbx_description
1 polymer ?
#
loop_
_entity_poly.entity_id
_entity_poly.type
_entity_poly.pdbx_seq_one_letter_code
_entity_poly.pdbx_strand_id
1 'polypeptide(L)'
;MAESRISYLNRTYSEYKNSILDITQKYYPEIFANYNDAGIGNWLMDIPADIADNLSYNIDRAYQETDIDSATSRESILNIARTNGLKISGPKSAIVEVEVSCKIPMNNSNVKNAGNN
;
A
#
# COMPACT_ATOMS: atom_id res chain seq x y z
N MET A 1 -9.97 3.83 -11.17
CA MET A 1 -8.87 3.08 -11.80
C MET A 1 -8.83 1.73 -11.12
N ALA A 2 -8.98 0.65 -11.88
CA ALA A 2 -8.85 -0.69 -11.31
C ALA A 2 -7.37 -0.88 -10.98
N GLU A 3 -7.04 -1.08 -9.71
CA GLU A 3 -5.71 -1.50 -9.31
C GLU A 3 -5.39 -2.81 -10.03
N SER A 4 -4.39 -2.78 -10.89
CA SER A 4 -3.84 -3.96 -11.53
C SER A 4 -3.22 -4.82 -10.42
N ARG A 5 -3.95 -5.82 -9.98
CA ARG A 5 -3.46 -6.81 -9.03
C ARG A 5 -2.33 -7.58 -9.69
N ILE A 6 -1.12 -7.33 -9.28
CA ILE A 6 0.03 -8.13 -9.70
C ILE A 6 -0.02 -9.42 -8.88
N SER A 7 -0.26 -10.54 -9.55
CA SER A 7 -0.24 -11.87 -8.91
C SER A 7 1.07 -12.58 -9.31
N TYR A 8 1.93 -12.82 -8.35
CA TYR A 8 3.19 -13.55 -8.55
C TYR A 8 2.97 -15.07 -8.47
N LEU A 9 2.09 -15.51 -7.59
CA LEU A 9 1.79 -16.93 -7.41
C LEU A 9 0.78 -17.45 -8.44
N ASN A 10 -0.04 -16.57 -9.01
CA ASN A 10 -1.05 -16.84 -10.04
C ASN A 10 -1.90 -18.10 -9.75
N ARG A 11 -2.24 -18.33 -8.48
CA ARG A 11 -3.09 -19.42 -8.02
C ARG A 11 -4.32 -18.86 -7.33
N THR A 12 -5.47 -19.48 -7.63
CA THR A 12 -6.76 -19.12 -7.10
C THR A 12 -7.29 -20.20 -6.15
N TYR A 13 -8.26 -19.83 -5.33
CA TYR A 13 -8.96 -20.77 -4.46
C TYR A 13 -9.39 -22.08 -5.18
N SER A 14 -9.93 -21.98 -6.39
CA SER A 14 -10.38 -23.14 -7.17
C SER A 14 -9.23 -24.08 -7.55
N GLU A 15 -8.05 -23.54 -7.83
CA GLU A 15 -6.87 -24.35 -8.15
C GLU A 15 -6.32 -25.06 -6.91
N TYR A 16 -6.31 -24.37 -5.76
CA TYR A 16 -5.96 -25.02 -4.48
C TYR A 16 -6.92 -26.12 -4.12
N LYS A 17 -8.22 -25.88 -4.24
CA LYS A 17 -9.27 -26.89 -3.99
C LYS A 17 -9.11 -28.10 -4.90
N ASN A 18 -8.92 -27.90 -6.21
CA ASN A 18 -8.70 -28.97 -7.15
C ASN A 18 -7.44 -29.79 -6.83
N SER A 19 -6.35 -29.12 -6.43
CA SER A 19 -5.13 -29.82 -6.01
C SER A 19 -5.35 -30.68 -4.76
N ILE A 20 -6.13 -30.21 -3.80
CA ILE A 20 -6.48 -30.98 -2.59
C ILE A 20 -7.35 -32.18 -2.98
N LEU A 21 -8.33 -32.00 -3.85
CA LEU A 21 -9.19 -33.08 -4.35
C LEU A 21 -8.38 -34.15 -5.10
N ASP A 22 -7.45 -33.76 -5.97
CA ASP A 22 -6.57 -34.67 -6.71
C ASP A 22 -5.69 -35.50 -5.76
N ILE A 23 -5.13 -34.87 -4.73
CA ILE A 23 -4.34 -35.55 -3.71
C ILE A 23 -5.22 -36.55 -2.93
N THR A 24 -6.43 -36.13 -2.53
CA THR A 24 -7.37 -36.98 -1.79
C THR A 24 -7.81 -38.18 -2.63
N GLN A 25 -8.12 -37.96 -3.90
CA GLN A 25 -8.49 -39.04 -4.81
C GLN A 25 -7.35 -40.05 -5.02
N LYS A 26 -6.12 -39.55 -5.10
CA LYS A 26 -4.94 -40.38 -5.35
C LYS A 26 -4.51 -41.22 -4.16
N TYR A 27 -4.54 -40.66 -2.96
CA TYR A 27 -4.02 -41.31 -1.76
C TYR A 27 -5.10 -41.90 -0.85
N TYR A 28 -6.34 -41.43 -0.95
CA TYR A 28 -7.45 -41.83 -0.11
C TYR A 28 -8.73 -42.09 -0.92
N PRO A 29 -8.70 -43.04 -1.89
CA PRO A 29 -9.80 -43.24 -2.81
C PRO A 29 -11.10 -43.69 -2.10
N GLU A 30 -10.99 -44.41 -0.97
CA GLU A 30 -12.14 -44.85 -0.20
C GLU A 30 -12.91 -43.67 0.45
N ILE A 31 -12.20 -42.66 0.91
CA ILE A 31 -12.75 -41.42 1.49
C ILE A 31 -13.40 -40.61 0.36
N PHE A 32 -12.74 -40.55 -0.79
CA PHE A 32 -13.24 -39.81 -1.95
C PHE A 32 -14.53 -40.44 -2.53
N ALA A 33 -14.68 -41.75 -2.49
CA ALA A 33 -15.89 -42.42 -2.97
C ALA A 33 -17.19 -41.97 -2.25
N ASN A 34 -17.03 -41.51 -0.99
CA ASN A 34 -18.13 -40.97 -0.19
C ASN A 34 -18.18 -39.42 -0.19
N TYR A 35 -17.36 -38.80 -1.07
CA TYR A 35 -17.32 -37.35 -1.17
C TYR A 35 -18.59 -36.80 -1.79
N ASN A 36 -19.25 -35.89 -1.10
CA ASN A 36 -20.42 -35.19 -1.58
C ASN A 36 -20.20 -33.69 -1.43
N ASP A 37 -20.46 -32.94 -2.49
CA ASP A 37 -20.29 -31.48 -2.52
C ASP A 37 -21.04 -30.72 -1.41
N ALA A 38 -22.14 -31.30 -0.93
CA ALA A 38 -22.91 -30.75 0.18
C ALA A 38 -22.51 -31.29 1.56
N GLY A 39 -21.48 -32.14 1.61
CA GLY A 39 -21.06 -32.84 2.83
C GLY A 39 -20.03 -32.08 3.64
N ILE A 40 -19.84 -32.51 4.90
CA ILE A 40 -18.80 -31.99 5.80
C ILE A 40 -17.39 -32.16 5.23
N GLY A 41 -17.19 -33.15 4.36
CA GLY A 41 -15.92 -33.39 3.66
C GLY A 41 -15.53 -32.22 2.74
N ASN A 42 -16.49 -31.67 2.02
CA ASN A 42 -16.26 -30.49 1.17
C ASN A 42 -15.87 -29.28 2.02
N TRP A 43 -16.58 -29.04 3.13
CA TRP A 43 -16.25 -27.95 4.05
C TRP A 43 -14.83 -28.06 4.63
N LEU A 44 -14.39 -29.28 4.98
CA LEU A 44 -13.03 -29.53 5.46
C LEU A 44 -11.95 -29.28 4.38
N MET A 45 -12.28 -29.38 3.10
CA MET A 45 -11.38 -29.07 1.99
C MET A 45 -11.43 -27.58 1.61
N ASP A 46 -12.55 -26.91 1.82
CA ASP A 46 -12.70 -25.49 1.55
C ASP A 46 -11.86 -24.63 2.51
N ILE A 47 -11.75 -25.02 3.78
CA ILE A 47 -10.96 -24.27 4.77
C ILE A 47 -9.48 -24.14 4.37
N PRO A 48 -8.74 -25.24 4.11
CA PRO A 48 -7.34 -25.12 3.72
C PRO A 48 -7.16 -24.43 2.35
N ALA A 49 -8.12 -24.56 1.43
CA ALA A 49 -8.09 -23.88 0.15
C ALA A 49 -8.25 -22.35 0.33
N ASP A 50 -9.15 -21.90 1.20
CA ASP A 50 -9.33 -20.50 1.55
C ASP A 50 -8.09 -19.91 2.27
N ILE A 51 -7.53 -20.67 3.21
CA ILE A 51 -6.28 -20.29 3.89
C ILE A 51 -5.13 -20.13 2.87
N ALA A 52 -5.00 -21.05 1.92
CA ALA A 52 -3.98 -21.02 0.90
C ALA A 52 -4.15 -19.81 -0.03
N ASP A 53 -5.37 -19.46 -0.42
CA ASP A 53 -5.68 -18.28 -1.22
C ASP A 53 -5.33 -16.99 -0.48
N ASN A 54 -5.73 -16.88 0.79
CA ASN A 54 -5.38 -15.75 1.65
C ASN A 54 -3.85 -15.62 1.86
N LEU A 55 -3.16 -16.74 2.04
CA LEU A 55 -1.70 -16.74 2.19
C LEU A 55 -1.02 -16.29 0.90
N SER A 56 -1.48 -16.77 -0.26
CA SER A 56 -0.99 -16.34 -1.57
C SER A 56 -1.15 -14.84 -1.76
N TYR A 57 -2.32 -14.29 -1.40
CA TYR A 57 -2.55 -12.85 -1.44
C TYR A 57 -1.57 -12.06 -0.57
N ASN A 58 -1.30 -12.53 0.66
CA ASN A 58 -0.35 -11.86 1.54
C ASN A 58 1.08 -11.92 1.02
N ILE A 59 1.47 -13.05 0.41
CA ILE A 59 2.78 -13.20 -0.22
C ILE A 59 2.90 -12.25 -1.42
N ASP A 60 1.92 -12.23 -2.32
CA ASP A 60 1.91 -11.33 -3.48
C ASP A 60 2.02 -9.87 -3.04
N ARG A 61 1.29 -9.48 -2.00
CA ARG A 61 1.36 -8.14 -1.44
C ARG A 61 2.73 -7.82 -0.84
N ALA A 62 3.33 -8.78 -0.11
CA ALA A 62 4.66 -8.60 0.45
C ALA A 62 5.72 -8.41 -0.64
N TYR A 63 5.64 -9.17 -1.73
CA TYR A 63 6.51 -8.99 -2.89
C TYR A 63 6.29 -7.64 -3.58
N GLN A 64 5.04 -7.23 -3.76
CA GLN A 64 4.69 -5.94 -4.35
C GLN A 64 5.32 -4.77 -3.57
N GLU A 65 5.36 -4.85 -2.23
CA GLU A 65 5.93 -3.81 -1.37
C GLU A 65 7.47 -3.80 -1.34
N THR A 66 8.13 -4.79 -1.97
CA THR A 66 9.61 -4.86 -2.06
C THR A 66 10.17 -4.09 -3.26
N ASP A 67 9.37 -3.81 -4.27
CA ASP A 67 9.79 -3.13 -5.48
C ASP A 67 9.25 -1.69 -5.52
N ILE A 68 10.11 -0.72 -5.88
CA ILE A 68 9.78 0.69 -5.88
C ILE A 68 8.66 1.06 -6.86
N ASP A 69 8.56 0.32 -7.96
CA ASP A 69 7.59 0.61 -9.02
C ASP A 69 6.19 0.07 -8.67
N SER A 70 6.12 -0.94 -7.81
CA SER A 70 4.86 -1.59 -7.40
C SER A 70 4.44 -1.29 -5.98
N ALA A 71 5.34 -0.74 -5.14
CA ALA A 71 5.04 -0.41 -3.76
C ALA A 71 3.95 0.65 -3.64
N THR A 72 2.94 0.35 -2.83
CA THR A 72 1.81 1.25 -2.56
C THR A 72 1.93 1.93 -1.19
N SER A 73 2.63 1.31 -0.26
CA SER A 73 2.83 1.86 1.08
C SER A 73 3.92 2.93 1.09
N ARG A 74 3.59 4.10 1.63
CA ARG A 74 4.56 5.17 1.83
C ARG A 74 5.77 4.71 2.66
N GLU A 75 5.56 3.85 3.63
CA GLU A 75 6.62 3.34 4.50
C GLU A 75 7.57 2.43 3.75
N SER A 76 7.06 1.54 2.89
CA SER A 76 7.85 0.68 2.02
C SER A 76 8.72 1.51 1.07
N ILE A 77 8.15 2.51 0.41
CA ILE A 77 8.88 3.42 -0.48
C ILE A 77 10.00 4.15 0.27
N LEU A 78 9.72 4.66 1.48
CA LEU A 78 10.73 5.32 2.30
C LEU A 78 11.86 4.36 2.74
N ASN A 79 11.53 3.12 3.05
CA ASN A 79 12.51 2.10 3.43
C ASN A 79 13.38 1.70 2.24
N ILE A 80 12.80 1.49 1.07
CA ILE A 80 13.53 1.22 -0.18
C ILE A 80 14.47 2.39 -0.50
N ALA A 81 13.97 3.63 -0.40
CA ALA A 81 14.79 4.82 -0.63
C ALA A 81 15.97 4.93 0.34
N ARG A 82 15.77 4.64 1.62
CA ARG A 82 16.85 4.62 2.64
C ARG A 82 17.87 3.52 2.36
N THR A 83 17.42 2.33 1.97
CA THR A 83 18.30 1.21 1.63
C THR A 83 19.18 1.55 0.43
N ASN A 84 18.66 2.31 -0.53
CA ASN A 84 19.39 2.82 -1.68
C ASN A 84 20.24 4.08 -1.36
N GLY A 85 20.37 4.46 -0.09
CA GLY A 85 21.23 5.57 0.35
C GLY A 85 20.64 6.96 0.17
N LEU A 86 19.36 7.09 -0.14
CA LEU A 86 18.68 8.37 -0.25
C LEU A 86 18.44 8.96 1.14
N LYS A 87 18.96 10.18 1.37
CA LYS A 87 18.73 10.92 2.60
C LYS A 87 17.36 11.61 2.55
N ILE A 88 16.38 11.01 3.21
CA ILE A 88 15.03 11.55 3.27
C ILE A 88 15.00 12.62 4.35
N SER A 89 14.76 13.89 3.96
CA SER A 89 14.49 14.98 4.89
C SER A 89 12.97 15.08 5.14
N GLY A 90 12.62 15.36 6.39
CA GLY A 90 11.22 15.68 6.73
C GLY A 90 10.74 16.99 6.06
N PRO A 91 9.46 17.28 6.17
CA PRO A 91 8.91 18.53 5.68
C PRO A 91 9.63 19.70 6.33
N LYS A 92 10.12 20.64 5.53
CA LYS A 92 10.72 21.90 6.01
C LYS A 92 9.73 23.03 5.81
N SER A 93 9.65 23.94 6.78
CA SER A 93 8.88 25.17 6.63
C SER A 93 9.47 26.01 5.50
N ALA A 94 8.60 26.53 4.66
CA ALA A 94 9.01 27.52 3.67
C ALA A 94 9.35 28.84 4.40
N ILE A 95 10.52 29.40 4.10
CA ILE A 95 10.95 30.71 4.60
C ILE A 95 11.02 31.62 3.38
N VAL A 96 10.32 32.76 3.46
CA VAL A 96 10.34 33.79 2.44
C VAL A 96 10.70 35.11 3.09
N GLU A 97 11.66 35.86 2.51
CA GLU A 97 11.89 37.23 2.86
C GLU A 97 10.98 38.14 2.03
N VAL A 98 10.23 38.97 2.72
CA VAL A 98 9.26 39.88 2.06
C VAL A 98 9.67 41.29 2.41
N GLU A 99 10.00 42.11 1.39
CA GLU A 99 10.16 43.54 1.55
C GLU A 99 8.82 44.23 1.43
N VAL A 100 8.39 44.87 2.52
CA VAL A 100 7.14 45.63 2.56
C VAL A 100 7.44 47.10 2.50
N SER A 101 7.13 47.75 1.37
CA SER A 101 7.22 49.19 1.23
C SER A 101 5.83 49.84 1.34
N CYS A 102 5.68 50.76 2.27
CA CYS A 102 4.45 51.54 2.44
C CYS A 102 4.70 53.00 2.07
N LYS A 103 3.98 53.55 1.09
CA LYS A 103 4.00 54.98 0.78
C LYS A 103 3.00 55.69 1.68
N ILE A 104 3.54 56.44 2.63
CA ILE A 104 2.71 57.30 3.50
C ILE A 104 2.51 58.63 2.80
N PRO A 105 1.27 59.06 2.50
CA PRO A 105 1.06 60.39 1.95
C PRO A 105 1.37 61.45 3.01
N MET A 106 2.44 62.24 2.75
CA MET A 106 2.74 63.37 3.59
C MET A 106 1.85 64.57 3.23
N ASN A 107 1.01 64.95 4.15
CA ASN A 107 0.32 66.23 4.00
C ASN A 107 1.25 67.38 4.35
N ASN A 108 1.61 68.21 3.39
CA ASN A 108 2.54 69.33 3.53
C ASN A 108 2.21 70.35 4.61
N SER A 109 1.02 70.25 5.23
CA SER A 109 0.58 71.15 6.28
C SER A 109 1.25 70.91 7.66
N ASN A 110 1.87 69.76 7.87
CA ASN A 110 2.47 69.42 9.19
C ASN A 110 3.99 69.57 9.27
N VAL A 111 4.66 69.95 8.17
CA VAL A 111 6.15 70.10 8.16
C VAL A 111 6.61 71.40 8.82
N LYS A 112 5.68 72.35 9.10
CA LYS A 112 6.08 73.67 9.65
C LYS A 112 6.31 73.70 11.18
N ASN A 113 6.03 72.65 11.93
CA ASN A 113 6.12 72.70 13.40
C ASN A 113 7.17 71.78 14.01
N ALA A 114 8.06 71.18 13.24
CA ALA A 114 9.12 70.31 13.79
C ALA A 114 10.53 71.02 13.85
N GLY A 115 10.58 72.32 13.73
CA GLY A 115 11.85 73.05 13.74
C GLY A 115 11.77 74.44 14.35
N ASN A 116 11.46 74.54 15.63
CA ASN A 116 11.86 75.64 16.50
C ASN A 116 11.50 75.30 17.94
N ASN A 117 12.45 74.80 18.65
CA ASN A 117 12.81 75.15 20.03
C ASN A 117 14.24 74.68 20.27
#